data_ca3f1c2ea3f003cf23dea0eba98cb1f8
#
_entry.id   ca3f1c2ea3f003cf23dea0eba98cb1f8
#
_cell.length_a   1.000
_cell.length_b   1.000
_cell.length_c   1.000
_cell.angle_alpha   90.00
_cell.angle_beta   90.00
_cell.angle_gamma   90.00
#
_symmetry.space_group_name_H-M   'P 1'
#
loop_
_entity.id
_entity.type
_entity.pdbx_description
1 polymer ?
#
loop_
_entity_poly.entity_id
_entity_poly.type
_entity_poly.pdbx_seq_one_letter_code
_entity_poly.pdbx_strand_id
1 'polypeptide(L)'
;MQLRQLILTASACVIAGAGPARGQGSAPVAGDSGLQSLVAEALARNPTVAQRQAAVRAATLRTRPAGSLPDPMLTIGVTDLVLPHFEFNQSDFTEADVELSQEIPWPGSLGARSGVMRAAATGARAEEGTVRRDLTTTMAVAYYRLGYTVTALETLRHQRELLDAAVQLSTTRYATGVAPQSDPLQAKLARDRLRSEEFALESERIAALAAVNALRNRAPGDSVPVTWIDPVALRAGAPPQPPADSLVALALATHPRLAARRAAVDAATRTIQVERLGARPDFTLSLRYGYRPRAFNFNFPDFFSAFVGLRLPVWAWRKQNRLADAARADSTGAAAGLRDAELQLSREVAEAAARVHASQQRLALLVDGVLPNARGTVESVLRSYQVGRAEFLTLLSVEDARYRAELEAVAVAADYQAQVVMLRQLTAGETQP
;
A
#
# COMPACT_ATOMS: atom_id res chain seq x y z
N MET A 1 -5.15 61.28 -42.39
CA MET A 1 -4.49 62.44 -41.75
C MET A 1 -3.92 61.94 -40.45
N GLN A 2 -2.61 61.77 -40.46
CA GLN A 2 -1.56 62.26 -39.57
C GLN A 2 -1.69 61.78 -38.13
N LEU A 3 -0.78 60.87 -37.76
CA LEU A 3 0.56 61.08 -37.13
C LEU A 3 0.52 61.50 -35.65
N ARG A 4 1.03 60.71 -34.72
CA ARG A 4 2.37 60.84 -34.13
C ARG A 4 2.66 59.80 -33.08
N GLN A 5 3.84 59.23 -33.23
CA GLN A 5 4.61 58.44 -32.27
C GLN A 5 4.89 59.24 -30.99
N LEU A 6 4.98 58.59 -29.85
CA LEU A 6 5.84 58.98 -28.77
C LEU A 6 6.36 57.77 -28.01
N ILE A 7 7.64 57.55 -28.15
CA ILE A 7 8.49 56.61 -27.44
C ILE A 7 8.64 57.12 -26.00
N LEU A 8 8.43 56.23 -25.03
CA LEU A 8 8.92 56.45 -23.67
C LEU A 8 9.52 55.16 -23.14
N THR A 9 10.83 55.17 -23.03
CA THR A 9 11.71 54.22 -22.34
C THR A 9 11.38 54.20 -20.86
N ALA A 10 11.13 53.04 -20.30
CA ALA A 10 11.12 52.82 -18.87
C ALA A 10 11.94 51.58 -18.50
N SER A 11 12.94 51.86 -17.69
CA SER A 11 13.93 50.96 -17.11
C SER A 11 13.35 49.65 -16.57
N ALA A 12 13.94 48.53 -17.00
CA ALA A 12 13.74 47.23 -16.40
C ALA A 12 14.41 47.18 -15.01
N CYS A 13 13.60 47.21 -13.96
CA CYS A 13 14.02 46.81 -12.62
C CYS A 13 13.97 45.29 -12.55
N VAL A 14 15.13 44.62 -12.63
CA VAL A 14 15.30 43.20 -12.38
C VAL A 14 15.10 43.00 -10.87
N ILE A 15 13.90 42.60 -10.47
CA ILE A 15 13.66 42.01 -9.15
C ILE A 15 14.05 40.53 -9.28
N ALA A 16 15.23 40.20 -8.78
CA ALA A 16 15.66 38.84 -8.54
C ALA A 16 14.72 38.23 -7.48
N GLY A 17 13.63 37.62 -7.93
CA GLY A 17 12.77 36.79 -7.09
C GLY A 17 13.55 35.54 -6.72
N ALA A 18 13.95 35.44 -5.45
CA ALA A 18 14.39 34.19 -4.85
C ALA A 18 13.21 33.21 -4.94
N GLY A 19 13.20 32.38 -5.97
CA GLY A 19 12.31 31.21 -6.04
C GLY A 19 12.60 30.30 -4.87
N PRO A 20 11.56 29.63 -4.30
CA PRO A 20 11.79 28.66 -3.24
C PRO A 20 12.78 27.61 -3.76
N ALA A 21 13.84 27.39 -2.99
CA ALA A 21 14.80 26.34 -3.23
C ALA A 21 14.00 25.02 -3.38
N ARG A 22 13.85 24.56 -4.61
CA ARG A 22 13.42 23.20 -4.89
C ARG A 22 14.45 22.32 -4.22
N GLY A 23 14.04 21.68 -3.14
CA GLY A 23 14.82 20.63 -2.51
C GLY A 23 15.29 19.71 -3.63
N GLN A 24 16.59 19.57 -3.79
CA GLN A 24 17.20 18.61 -4.68
C GLN A 24 16.72 17.25 -4.18
N GLY A 25 15.64 16.74 -4.79
CA GLY A 25 15.27 15.35 -4.64
C GLY A 25 16.53 14.56 -4.98
N SER A 26 17.01 13.79 -4.02
CA SER A 26 18.09 12.82 -4.21
C SER A 26 17.85 12.11 -5.54
N ALA A 27 18.82 12.23 -6.45
CA ALA A 27 18.79 11.50 -7.71
C ALA A 27 18.40 10.04 -7.42
N PRO A 28 17.47 9.44 -8.16
CA PRO A 28 17.18 8.03 -7.97
C PRO A 28 18.51 7.30 -8.16
N VAL A 29 18.87 6.44 -7.23
CA VAL A 29 19.80 5.33 -7.55
C VAL A 29 19.26 4.79 -8.86
N ALA A 30 20.08 4.76 -9.91
CA ALA A 30 19.70 4.50 -11.29
C ALA A 30 18.64 3.39 -11.26
N GLY A 31 17.39 3.77 -11.50
CA GLY A 31 16.26 2.92 -11.14
C GLY A 31 16.36 1.69 -11.99
N ASP A 32 16.35 0.52 -11.39
CA ASP A 32 16.21 -0.73 -12.10
C ASP A 32 14.92 -0.62 -12.94
N SER A 33 15.08 -0.30 -14.23
CA SER A 33 13.97 -0.08 -15.16
C SER A 33 13.08 -1.32 -15.25
N GLY A 34 13.67 -2.50 -14.97
CA GLY A 34 12.95 -3.76 -14.85
C GLY A 34 11.97 -3.75 -13.68
N LEU A 35 12.43 -3.38 -12.49
CA LEU A 35 11.56 -3.28 -11.31
C LEU A 35 10.46 -2.22 -11.51
N GLN A 36 10.79 -1.05 -12.07
CA GLN A 36 9.79 0.00 -12.31
C GLN A 36 8.67 -0.45 -13.24
N SER A 37 9.00 -1.16 -14.33
CA SER A 37 8.01 -1.71 -15.26
C SER A 37 7.12 -2.75 -14.60
N LEU A 38 7.68 -3.62 -13.75
CA LEU A 38 6.94 -4.64 -13.01
C LEU A 38 6.00 -4.03 -11.96
N VAL A 39 6.46 -2.99 -11.25
CA VAL A 39 5.63 -2.24 -10.31
C VAL A 39 4.47 -1.56 -11.04
N ALA A 40 4.72 -0.90 -12.17
CA ALA A 40 3.66 -0.28 -12.96
C ALA A 40 2.62 -1.31 -13.43
N GLU A 41 3.06 -2.47 -13.93
CA GLU A 41 2.16 -3.55 -14.32
C GLU A 41 1.36 -4.10 -13.13
N ALA A 42 2.00 -4.32 -11.99
CA ALA A 42 1.33 -4.78 -10.78
C ALA A 42 0.28 -3.79 -10.29
N LEU A 43 0.60 -2.50 -10.22
CA LEU A 43 -0.35 -1.45 -9.83
C LEU A 43 -1.56 -1.36 -10.77
N ALA A 44 -1.38 -1.69 -12.06
CA ALA A 44 -2.46 -1.69 -13.06
C ALA A 44 -3.34 -2.95 -13.00
N ARG A 45 -2.79 -4.11 -12.64
CA ARG A 45 -3.45 -5.41 -12.80
C ARG A 45 -3.75 -6.15 -11.50
N ASN A 46 -3.19 -5.74 -10.39
CA ASN A 46 -3.34 -6.45 -9.12
C ASN A 46 -4.78 -6.34 -8.59
N PRO A 47 -5.45 -7.46 -8.28
CA PRO A 47 -6.84 -7.46 -7.80
C PRO A 47 -7.03 -6.69 -6.49
N THR A 48 -6.04 -6.66 -5.60
CA THR A 48 -6.12 -5.92 -4.32
C THR A 48 -6.21 -4.42 -4.57
N VAL A 49 -5.48 -3.87 -5.55
CA VAL A 49 -5.58 -2.47 -5.95
C VAL A 49 -6.96 -2.19 -6.54
N ALA A 50 -7.45 -3.05 -7.44
CA ALA A 50 -8.79 -2.92 -8.04
C ALA A 50 -9.90 -2.96 -6.95
N GLN A 51 -9.77 -3.83 -5.95
CA GLN A 51 -10.67 -3.89 -4.80
C GLN A 51 -10.69 -2.56 -4.02
N ARG A 52 -9.52 -1.97 -3.74
CA ARG A 52 -9.44 -0.69 -3.02
C ARG A 52 -9.98 0.47 -3.84
N GLN A 53 -9.75 0.50 -5.14
CA GLN A 53 -10.35 1.49 -6.04
C GLN A 53 -11.87 1.39 -6.06
N ALA A 54 -12.42 0.17 -6.07
CA ALA A 54 -13.87 -0.04 -5.95
C ALA A 54 -14.40 0.47 -4.60
N ALA A 55 -13.68 0.24 -3.48
CA ALA A 55 -14.02 0.77 -2.17
C ALA A 55 -14.02 2.31 -2.13
N VAL A 56 -13.04 2.96 -2.75
CA VAL A 56 -12.99 4.43 -2.89
C VAL A 56 -14.18 4.95 -3.69
N ARG A 57 -14.52 4.30 -4.81
CA ARG A 57 -15.72 4.66 -5.60
C ARG A 57 -16.99 4.51 -4.77
N ALA A 58 -17.15 3.40 -4.07
CA ALA A 58 -18.30 3.15 -3.20
C ALA A 58 -18.43 4.18 -2.08
N ALA A 59 -17.33 4.50 -1.38
CA ALA A 59 -17.32 5.53 -0.33
C ALA A 59 -17.66 6.91 -0.90
N THR A 60 -17.16 7.26 -2.06
CA THR A 60 -17.43 8.53 -2.73
C THR A 60 -18.91 8.63 -3.14
N LEU A 61 -19.48 7.57 -3.71
CA LEU A 61 -20.89 7.52 -4.12
C LEU A 61 -21.84 7.64 -2.93
N ARG A 62 -21.50 7.11 -1.75
CA ARG A 62 -22.30 7.22 -0.52
C ARG A 62 -22.39 8.64 0.04
N THR A 63 -21.53 9.56 -0.40
CA THR A 63 -21.55 10.95 0.13
C THR A 63 -22.81 11.72 -0.28
N ARG A 64 -23.32 11.50 -1.48
CA ARG A 64 -24.46 12.20 -2.04
C ARG A 64 -25.79 11.74 -1.40
N PRO A 65 -26.09 10.44 -1.33
CA PRO A 65 -27.30 9.96 -0.66
C PRO A 65 -27.37 10.34 0.83
N ALA A 66 -26.23 10.36 1.54
CA ALA A 66 -26.21 10.76 2.94
C ALA A 66 -26.63 12.23 3.19
N GLY A 67 -26.49 13.08 2.18
CA GLY A 67 -26.91 14.48 2.20
C GLY A 67 -28.26 14.76 1.52
N SER A 68 -28.94 13.74 0.99
CA SER A 68 -30.23 13.86 0.34
C SER A 68 -31.37 13.78 1.35
N LEU A 69 -32.50 14.40 1.03
CA LEU A 69 -33.74 14.21 1.78
C LEU A 69 -34.14 12.72 1.72
N PRO A 70 -34.78 12.18 2.77
CA PRO A 70 -35.49 10.91 2.70
C PRO A 70 -36.51 10.90 1.55
N ASP A 71 -36.80 9.74 1.01
CA ASP A 71 -37.78 9.61 -0.07
C ASP A 71 -39.17 10.02 0.42
N PRO A 72 -39.99 10.72 -0.39
CA PRO A 72 -41.38 11.02 -0.07
C PRO A 72 -42.20 9.72 0.02
N MET A 73 -43.10 9.66 0.96
CA MET A 73 -44.02 8.54 1.13
C MET A 73 -45.39 8.90 0.56
N LEU A 74 -45.89 8.07 -0.37
CA LEU A 74 -47.23 8.16 -0.90
C LEU A 74 -48.09 7.10 -0.20
N THR A 75 -49.13 7.53 0.50
CA THR A 75 -50.11 6.68 1.15
C THR A 75 -51.45 6.79 0.42
N ILE A 76 -52.05 5.66 0.11
CA ILE A 76 -53.37 5.59 -0.49
C ILE A 76 -54.23 4.78 0.47
N GLY A 77 -55.36 5.32 0.89
CA GLY A 77 -56.21 4.69 1.85
C GLY A 77 -57.68 4.91 1.59
N VAL A 78 -58.51 4.21 2.32
CA VAL A 78 -59.94 4.45 2.49
C VAL A 78 -60.17 4.47 3.99
N THR A 79 -60.76 5.56 4.46
CA THR A 79 -61.06 5.76 5.88
C THR A 79 -62.58 5.73 6.13
N ASP A 80 -62.93 5.34 7.35
CA ASP A 80 -64.32 5.34 7.87
C ASP A 80 -65.31 4.47 7.06
N LEU A 81 -64.84 3.30 6.56
CA LEU A 81 -65.71 2.27 6.02
C LEU A 81 -66.59 1.67 7.12
N VAL A 82 -67.91 1.72 6.92
CA VAL A 82 -68.86 1.21 7.91
C VAL A 82 -68.97 -0.31 7.87
N LEU A 83 -68.84 -0.96 9.00
CA LEU A 83 -69.00 -2.40 9.16
C LEU A 83 -70.46 -2.77 9.35
N PRO A 84 -70.94 -3.95 8.85
CA PRO A 84 -70.18 -5.02 8.22
C PRO A 84 -70.15 -4.95 6.68
N HIS A 85 -70.79 -3.97 6.03
CA HIS A 85 -71.07 -4.00 4.57
C HIS A 85 -69.96 -3.41 3.70
N PHE A 86 -69.00 -2.67 4.29
CA PHE A 86 -67.88 -2.02 3.55
C PHE A 86 -68.32 -1.17 2.35
N GLU A 87 -69.46 -0.50 2.47
CA GLU A 87 -70.00 0.34 1.40
C GLU A 87 -69.55 1.79 1.55
N PHE A 88 -69.25 2.44 0.42
CA PHE A 88 -68.82 3.83 0.38
C PHE A 88 -69.93 4.85 0.60
N ASN A 89 -71.18 4.43 0.61
CA ASN A 89 -72.33 5.33 0.63
C ASN A 89 -73.13 5.34 1.97
N GLN A 90 -72.63 4.66 2.97
CA GLN A 90 -73.31 4.53 4.28
C GLN A 90 -72.84 5.54 5.34
N SER A 91 -71.84 6.34 5.05
CA SER A 91 -71.33 7.36 5.96
C SER A 91 -70.87 8.59 5.19
N ASP A 92 -71.17 9.77 5.72
CA ASP A 92 -70.68 11.06 5.23
C ASP A 92 -69.20 11.29 5.57
N PHE A 93 -68.58 10.39 6.37
CA PHE A 93 -67.17 10.41 6.73
C PHE A 93 -66.33 9.44 5.88
N THR A 94 -66.95 8.50 5.10
CA THR A 94 -66.21 7.61 4.26
C THR A 94 -65.50 8.39 3.16
N GLU A 95 -64.17 8.21 3.07
CA GLU A 95 -63.35 8.88 2.07
C GLU A 95 -62.26 7.98 1.50
N ALA A 96 -61.97 8.18 0.25
CA ALA A 96 -60.77 7.63 -0.40
C ALA A 96 -59.72 8.75 -0.42
N ASP A 97 -58.58 8.51 0.17
CA ASP A 97 -57.55 9.52 0.34
C ASP A 97 -56.21 9.14 -0.27
N VAL A 98 -55.53 10.15 -0.75
CA VAL A 98 -54.13 10.07 -1.22
C VAL A 98 -53.34 11.11 -0.44
N GLU A 99 -52.35 10.65 0.30
CA GLU A 99 -51.45 11.49 1.07
C GLU A 99 -50.02 11.37 0.56
N LEU A 100 -49.38 12.52 0.29
CA LEU A 100 -47.94 12.63 0.03
C LEU A 100 -47.28 13.26 1.22
N SER A 101 -46.36 12.55 1.86
CA SER A 101 -45.60 13.05 3.01
C SER A 101 -44.10 13.08 2.74
N GLN A 102 -43.44 14.17 3.20
CA GLN A 102 -42.01 14.38 3.10
C GLN A 102 -41.42 14.70 4.46
N GLU A 103 -40.48 13.88 4.88
CA GLU A 103 -39.66 14.16 6.06
C GLU A 103 -38.55 15.17 5.72
N ILE A 104 -38.44 16.22 6.52
CA ILE A 104 -37.43 17.29 6.41
C ILE A 104 -36.62 17.29 7.70
N PRO A 105 -35.45 16.67 7.75
CA PRO A 105 -34.59 16.67 8.92
C PRO A 105 -34.18 18.08 9.34
N TRP A 106 -33.84 18.22 10.62
CA TRP A 106 -33.42 19.53 11.16
C TRP A 106 -32.33 20.16 10.29
N PRO A 107 -32.37 21.48 10.03
CA PRO A 107 -31.38 22.18 9.22
C PRO A 107 -29.93 21.87 9.64
N GLY A 108 -29.08 21.48 8.67
CA GLY A 108 -27.72 21.08 8.92
C GLY A 108 -27.50 19.57 9.13
N SER A 109 -28.55 18.77 9.44
CA SER A 109 -28.44 17.33 9.69
C SER A 109 -27.90 16.57 8.44
N LEU A 110 -28.45 16.86 7.26
CA LEU A 110 -28.02 16.26 5.99
C LEU A 110 -26.58 16.65 5.65
N GLY A 111 -26.22 17.93 5.87
CA GLY A 111 -24.84 18.39 5.70
C GLY A 111 -23.85 17.70 6.63
N ALA A 112 -24.24 17.47 7.90
CA ALA A 112 -23.42 16.74 8.86
C ALA A 112 -23.24 15.28 8.46
N ARG A 113 -24.30 14.57 8.06
CA ARG A 113 -24.24 13.17 7.57
C ARG A 113 -23.34 13.05 6.32
N SER A 114 -23.54 13.94 5.34
CA SER A 114 -22.68 14.02 4.15
C SER A 114 -21.22 14.32 4.52
N GLY A 115 -20.98 15.14 5.53
CA GLY A 115 -19.66 15.45 6.08
C GLY A 115 -18.92 14.23 6.61
N VAL A 116 -19.61 13.35 7.35
CA VAL A 116 -19.05 12.06 7.82
C VAL A 116 -18.65 11.18 6.64
N MET A 117 -19.55 11.05 5.64
CA MET A 117 -19.28 10.22 4.46
C MET A 117 -18.12 10.78 3.62
N ARG A 118 -17.97 12.10 3.53
CA ARG A 118 -16.80 12.72 2.85
C ARG A 118 -15.50 12.42 3.56
N ALA A 119 -15.47 12.50 4.89
CA ALA A 119 -14.30 12.11 5.68
C ALA A 119 -13.97 10.64 5.48
N ALA A 120 -14.97 9.74 5.48
CA ALA A 120 -14.79 8.32 5.20
C ALA A 120 -14.23 8.07 3.78
N ALA A 121 -14.71 8.80 2.75
CA ALA A 121 -14.18 8.72 1.39
C ALA A 121 -12.73 9.21 1.30
N THR A 122 -12.35 10.23 2.07
CA THR A 122 -10.95 10.67 2.19
C THR A 122 -10.07 9.57 2.81
N GLY A 123 -10.56 8.93 3.87
CA GLY A 123 -9.89 7.78 4.48
C GLY A 123 -9.68 6.62 3.49
N ALA A 124 -10.72 6.26 2.73
CA ALA A 124 -10.63 5.20 1.73
C ALA A 124 -9.58 5.48 0.63
N ARG A 125 -9.44 6.73 0.18
CA ARG A 125 -8.37 7.13 -0.77
C ARG A 125 -6.98 6.99 -0.15
N ALA A 126 -6.83 7.39 1.10
CA ALA A 126 -5.55 7.25 1.80
C ALA A 126 -5.19 5.76 2.04
N GLU A 127 -6.17 4.90 2.30
CA GLU A 127 -5.98 3.44 2.38
C GLU A 127 -5.57 2.83 1.03
N GLU A 128 -6.14 3.31 -0.09
CA GLU A 128 -5.67 2.92 -1.43
C GLU A 128 -4.20 3.29 -1.62
N GLY A 129 -3.80 4.49 -1.23
CA GLY A 129 -2.40 4.94 -1.27
C GLY A 129 -1.47 4.04 -0.46
N THR A 130 -1.92 3.58 0.72
CA THR A 130 -1.16 2.62 1.55
C THR A 130 -0.97 1.28 0.81
N VAL A 131 -2.04 0.71 0.27
CA VAL A 131 -1.98 -0.57 -0.46
C VAL A 131 -1.08 -0.50 -1.69
N ARG A 132 -1.07 0.62 -2.41
CA ARG A 132 -0.16 0.83 -3.56
C ARG A 132 1.30 0.81 -3.12
N ARG A 133 1.64 1.43 -1.99
CA ARG A 133 3.00 1.41 -1.42
C ARG A 133 3.40 0.03 -0.94
N ASP A 134 2.52 -0.65 -0.23
CA ASP A 134 2.76 -2.02 0.25
C ASP A 134 3.00 -2.97 -0.92
N LEU A 135 2.22 -2.85 -2.01
CA LEU A 135 2.41 -3.63 -3.23
C LEU A 135 3.78 -3.33 -3.89
N THR A 136 4.19 -2.06 -3.95
CA THR A 136 5.50 -1.66 -4.48
C THR A 136 6.63 -2.28 -3.66
N THR A 137 6.54 -2.23 -2.33
CA THR A 137 7.52 -2.83 -1.42
C THR A 137 7.57 -4.36 -1.60
N THR A 138 6.42 -5.01 -1.62
CA THR A 138 6.32 -6.46 -1.79
C THR A 138 6.88 -6.90 -3.14
N MET A 139 6.60 -6.15 -4.21
CA MET A 139 7.17 -6.39 -5.54
C MET A 139 8.70 -6.27 -5.52
N ALA A 140 9.24 -5.25 -4.89
CA ALA A 140 10.69 -5.06 -4.81
C ALA A 140 11.37 -6.20 -4.05
N VAL A 141 10.82 -6.63 -2.92
CA VAL A 141 11.33 -7.77 -2.15
C VAL A 141 11.31 -9.05 -2.99
N ALA A 142 10.20 -9.34 -3.67
CA ALA A 142 10.07 -10.52 -4.53
C ALA A 142 11.03 -10.47 -5.73
N TYR A 143 11.18 -9.30 -6.35
CA TYR A 143 12.09 -9.08 -7.48
C TYR A 143 13.55 -9.28 -7.11
N TYR A 144 14.01 -8.67 -6.02
CA TYR A 144 15.41 -8.83 -5.58
C TYR A 144 15.69 -10.25 -5.05
N ARG A 145 14.68 -10.92 -4.49
CA ARG A 145 14.78 -12.34 -4.17
C ARG A 145 14.99 -13.19 -5.43
N LEU A 146 14.23 -12.92 -6.50
CA LEU A 146 14.41 -13.57 -7.78
C LEU A 146 15.80 -13.24 -8.37
N GLY A 147 16.24 -11.99 -8.30
CA GLY A 147 17.57 -11.56 -8.71
C GLY A 147 18.68 -12.31 -7.98
N TYR A 148 18.54 -12.48 -6.67
CA TYR A 148 19.44 -13.28 -5.86
C TYR A 148 19.53 -14.73 -6.38
N THR A 149 18.40 -15.41 -6.56
CA THR A 149 18.42 -16.83 -6.98
C THR A 149 19.03 -17.03 -8.36
N VAL A 150 18.78 -16.11 -9.30
CA VAL A 150 19.38 -16.14 -10.64
C VAL A 150 20.90 -15.94 -10.56
N THR A 151 21.36 -14.95 -9.80
CA THR A 151 22.80 -14.68 -9.64
C THR A 151 23.51 -15.80 -8.86
N ALA A 152 22.85 -16.33 -7.82
CA ALA A 152 23.38 -17.44 -7.04
C ALA A 152 23.55 -18.72 -7.88
N LEU A 153 22.59 -19.06 -8.74
CA LEU A 153 22.69 -20.22 -9.64
C LEU A 153 23.85 -20.09 -10.63
N GLU A 154 24.13 -18.88 -11.09
CA GLU A 154 25.27 -18.66 -11.98
C GLU A 154 26.62 -18.78 -11.23
N THR A 155 26.71 -18.18 -10.03
CA THR A 155 27.88 -18.35 -9.15
C THR A 155 28.12 -19.85 -8.87
N LEU A 156 27.06 -20.60 -8.62
CA LEU A 156 27.11 -22.04 -8.39
C LEU A 156 27.60 -22.80 -9.66
N ARG A 157 27.14 -22.42 -10.86
CA ARG A 157 27.62 -23.02 -12.11
C ARG A 157 29.12 -22.85 -12.26
N HIS A 158 29.67 -21.67 -12.05
CA HIS A 158 31.12 -21.44 -12.08
C HIS A 158 31.86 -22.28 -11.04
N GLN A 159 31.32 -22.38 -9.80
CA GLN A 159 31.92 -23.22 -8.78
C GLN A 159 31.90 -24.71 -9.17
N ARG A 160 30.83 -25.18 -9.84
CA ARG A 160 30.74 -26.56 -10.33
C ARG A 160 31.78 -26.86 -11.40
N GLU A 161 32.00 -25.94 -12.35
CA GLU A 161 33.04 -26.09 -13.37
C GLU A 161 34.44 -26.23 -12.73
N LEU A 162 34.74 -25.46 -11.69
CA LEU A 162 35.98 -25.56 -10.92
C LEU A 162 36.11 -26.91 -10.21
N LEU A 163 35.01 -27.39 -9.60
CA LEU A 163 35.02 -28.70 -8.94
C LEU A 163 35.11 -29.86 -9.92
N ASP A 164 34.52 -29.78 -11.10
CA ASP A 164 34.66 -30.80 -12.15
C ASP A 164 36.12 -30.89 -12.63
N ALA A 165 36.78 -29.74 -12.80
CA ALA A 165 38.23 -29.72 -13.10
C ALA A 165 39.06 -30.29 -11.94
N ALA A 166 38.72 -30.02 -10.70
CA ALA A 166 39.37 -30.58 -9.51
C ALA A 166 39.19 -32.11 -9.43
N VAL A 167 38.00 -32.65 -9.76
CA VAL A 167 37.76 -34.10 -9.84
C VAL A 167 38.64 -34.74 -10.90
N GLN A 168 38.75 -34.15 -12.08
CA GLN A 168 39.62 -34.67 -13.16
C GLN A 168 41.09 -34.65 -12.75
N LEU A 169 41.58 -33.54 -12.21
CA LEU A 169 42.97 -33.38 -11.77
C LEU A 169 43.33 -34.39 -10.67
N SER A 170 42.50 -34.49 -9.62
CA SER A 170 42.75 -35.41 -8.51
C SER A 170 42.70 -36.87 -8.94
N THR A 171 41.82 -37.24 -9.88
CA THR A 171 41.72 -38.58 -10.45
C THR A 171 42.98 -38.94 -11.23
N THR A 172 43.50 -38.02 -12.06
CA THR A 172 44.73 -38.21 -12.82
C THR A 172 45.94 -38.36 -11.88
N ARG A 173 46.07 -37.52 -10.85
CA ARG A 173 47.16 -37.60 -9.85
C ARG A 173 47.12 -38.90 -9.05
N TYR A 174 45.94 -39.40 -8.72
CA TYR A 174 45.76 -40.71 -8.09
C TYR A 174 46.19 -41.84 -9.02
N ALA A 175 45.77 -41.82 -10.29
CA ALA A 175 46.12 -42.83 -11.29
C ALA A 175 47.64 -42.90 -11.56
N THR A 176 48.34 -41.75 -11.40
CA THR A 176 49.82 -41.69 -11.52
C THR A 176 50.56 -41.94 -10.21
N GLY A 177 49.86 -42.29 -9.13
CA GLY A 177 50.45 -42.57 -7.81
C GLY A 177 50.97 -41.33 -7.04
N VAL A 178 50.65 -40.12 -7.50
CA VAL A 178 51.13 -38.86 -6.90
C VAL A 178 50.19 -38.36 -5.77
N ALA A 179 48.92 -38.81 -5.74
CA ALA A 179 47.95 -38.39 -4.75
C ALA A 179 47.22 -39.61 -4.13
N PRO A 180 46.75 -39.51 -2.88
CA PRO A 180 45.97 -40.56 -2.23
C PRO A 180 44.59 -40.69 -2.83
N GLN A 181 43.95 -41.86 -2.67
CA GLN A 181 42.57 -42.12 -3.12
C GLN A 181 41.52 -41.21 -2.48
N SER A 182 41.82 -40.64 -1.30
CA SER A 182 40.97 -39.68 -0.61
C SER A 182 40.65 -38.42 -1.44
N ASP A 183 41.61 -37.94 -2.24
CA ASP A 183 41.49 -36.67 -2.96
C ASP A 183 40.35 -36.69 -4.01
N PRO A 184 40.28 -37.66 -4.96
CA PRO A 184 39.20 -37.73 -5.92
C PRO A 184 37.83 -38.03 -5.24
N LEU A 185 37.82 -38.75 -4.12
CA LEU A 185 36.58 -39.01 -3.38
C LEU A 185 36.05 -37.75 -2.71
N GLN A 186 36.91 -36.92 -2.13
CA GLN A 186 36.56 -35.62 -1.53
C GLN A 186 36.08 -34.65 -2.59
N ALA A 187 36.75 -34.56 -3.75
CA ALA A 187 36.31 -33.72 -4.88
C ALA A 187 34.90 -34.12 -5.38
N LYS A 188 34.67 -35.43 -5.56
CA LYS A 188 33.33 -35.95 -5.95
C LYS A 188 32.26 -35.62 -4.91
N LEU A 189 32.56 -35.78 -3.60
CA LEU A 189 31.65 -35.44 -2.53
C LEU A 189 31.30 -33.94 -2.53
N ALA A 190 32.29 -33.06 -2.71
CA ALA A 190 32.09 -31.62 -2.81
C ALA A 190 31.20 -31.27 -4.00
N ARG A 191 31.45 -31.84 -5.17
CA ARG A 191 30.62 -31.67 -6.37
C ARG A 191 29.17 -32.14 -6.15
N ASP A 192 28.97 -33.30 -5.54
CA ASP A 192 27.63 -33.86 -5.33
C ASP A 192 26.82 -33.04 -4.29
N ARG A 193 27.51 -32.46 -3.29
CA ARG A 193 26.89 -31.46 -2.36
C ARG A 193 26.45 -30.20 -3.11
N LEU A 194 27.31 -29.69 -3.99
CA LEU A 194 26.96 -28.50 -4.79
C LEU A 194 25.77 -28.76 -5.71
N ARG A 195 25.65 -29.98 -6.27
CA ARG A 195 24.49 -30.38 -7.07
C ARG A 195 23.19 -30.43 -6.24
N SER A 196 23.26 -30.85 -4.98
CA SER A 196 22.11 -30.81 -4.07
C SER A 196 21.67 -29.35 -3.79
N GLU A 197 22.65 -28.45 -3.65
CA GLU A 197 22.38 -27.01 -3.48
C GLU A 197 21.75 -26.39 -4.74
N GLU A 198 22.19 -26.83 -5.96
CA GLU A 198 21.59 -26.41 -7.23
C GLU A 198 20.09 -26.71 -7.28
N PHE A 199 19.68 -27.92 -6.86
CA PHE A 199 18.26 -28.29 -6.83
C PHE A 199 17.46 -27.41 -5.85
N ALA A 200 18.04 -27.08 -4.70
CA ALA A 200 17.39 -26.20 -3.72
C ALA A 200 17.22 -24.77 -4.26
N LEU A 201 18.28 -24.21 -4.85
CA LEU A 201 18.23 -22.87 -5.46
C LEU A 201 17.29 -22.79 -6.67
N GLU A 202 17.23 -23.85 -7.49
CA GLU A 202 16.29 -23.90 -8.62
C GLU A 202 14.83 -23.91 -8.14
N SER A 203 14.53 -24.70 -7.10
CA SER A 203 13.22 -24.68 -6.47
C SER A 203 12.87 -23.28 -5.92
N GLU A 204 13.83 -22.62 -5.29
CA GLU A 204 13.65 -21.26 -4.75
C GLU A 204 13.45 -20.24 -5.88
N ARG A 205 14.17 -20.36 -7.00
CA ARG A 205 13.99 -19.52 -8.19
C ARG A 205 12.58 -19.63 -8.75
N ILE A 206 12.07 -20.88 -8.87
CA ILE A 206 10.70 -21.11 -9.34
C ILE A 206 9.68 -20.45 -8.38
N ALA A 207 9.86 -20.60 -7.08
CA ALA A 207 9.00 -20.00 -6.08
C ALA A 207 9.05 -18.46 -6.13
N ALA A 208 10.24 -17.88 -6.25
CA ALA A 208 10.42 -16.43 -6.37
C ALA A 208 9.79 -15.87 -7.66
N LEU A 209 9.94 -16.57 -8.79
CA LEU A 209 9.31 -16.24 -10.06
C LEU A 209 7.78 -16.26 -9.94
N ALA A 210 7.23 -17.30 -9.34
CA ALA A 210 5.79 -17.42 -9.10
C ALA A 210 5.26 -16.29 -8.19
N ALA A 211 6.02 -15.88 -7.17
CA ALA A 211 5.67 -14.77 -6.28
C ALA A 211 5.60 -13.42 -7.04
N VAL A 212 6.58 -13.12 -7.89
CA VAL A 212 6.57 -11.91 -8.74
C VAL A 212 5.36 -11.94 -9.69
N ASN A 213 5.09 -13.07 -10.32
CA ASN A 213 3.98 -13.22 -11.27
C ASN A 213 2.61 -13.13 -10.60
N ALA A 214 2.46 -13.65 -9.38
CA ALA A 214 1.24 -13.49 -8.60
C ALA A 214 0.90 -12.02 -8.32
N LEU A 215 1.90 -11.19 -8.01
CA LEU A 215 1.72 -9.75 -7.81
C LEU A 215 1.29 -9.01 -9.08
N ARG A 216 1.73 -9.50 -10.25
CA ARG A 216 1.39 -8.97 -11.59
C ARG A 216 0.08 -9.54 -12.14
N ASN A 217 -0.57 -10.45 -11.43
CA ASN A 217 -1.74 -11.21 -11.92
C ASN A 217 -1.43 -11.94 -13.25
N ARG A 218 -0.30 -12.69 -13.27
CA ARG A 218 0.20 -13.49 -14.41
C ARG A 218 0.30 -14.96 -14.05
N ALA A 219 0.49 -15.79 -15.07
CA ALA A 219 0.77 -17.22 -14.84
C ALA A 219 2.09 -17.40 -14.09
N PRO A 220 2.20 -18.38 -13.15
CA PRO A 220 3.38 -18.54 -12.29
C PRO A 220 4.70 -18.69 -13.04
N GLY A 221 4.69 -19.26 -14.25
CA GLY A 221 5.87 -19.52 -15.08
C GLY A 221 6.20 -18.43 -16.08
N ASP A 222 5.45 -17.32 -16.15
CA ASP A 222 5.72 -16.24 -17.09
C ASP A 222 7.12 -15.66 -16.85
N SER A 223 7.84 -15.39 -17.95
CA SER A 223 9.18 -14.83 -17.86
C SER A 223 9.19 -13.43 -17.27
N VAL A 224 10.20 -13.17 -16.45
CA VAL A 224 10.43 -11.87 -15.80
C VAL A 224 11.85 -11.44 -16.16
N PRO A 225 12.04 -10.24 -16.73
CA PRO A 225 13.38 -9.70 -16.92
C PRO A 225 14.00 -9.40 -15.56
N VAL A 226 15.14 -10.01 -15.27
CA VAL A 226 15.84 -9.87 -13.99
C VAL A 226 17.21 -9.27 -14.26
N THR A 227 17.55 -8.23 -13.51
CA THR A 227 18.88 -7.64 -13.55
C THR A 227 19.80 -8.42 -12.62
N TRP A 228 21.02 -8.71 -13.08
CA TRP A 228 22.07 -9.32 -12.28
C TRP A 228 22.43 -8.42 -11.10
N ILE A 229 22.61 -9.05 -9.94
CA ILE A 229 23.04 -8.35 -8.75
C ILE A 229 24.57 -8.35 -8.72
N ASP A 230 25.15 -7.16 -8.91
CA ASP A 230 26.59 -6.95 -8.77
C ASP A 230 26.88 -6.23 -7.44
N PRO A 231 27.40 -6.95 -6.42
CA PRO A 231 27.74 -6.37 -5.14
C PRO A 231 28.76 -5.25 -5.21
N VAL A 232 29.73 -5.32 -6.16
CA VAL A 232 30.81 -4.35 -6.30
C VAL A 232 30.27 -3.04 -6.87
N ALA A 233 29.51 -3.11 -7.96
CA ALA A 233 28.87 -1.94 -8.55
C ALA A 233 27.89 -1.27 -7.57
N LEU A 234 27.12 -2.07 -6.82
CA LEU A 234 26.18 -1.58 -5.83
C LEU A 234 26.89 -0.88 -4.65
N ARG A 235 28.02 -1.43 -4.17
CA ARG A 235 28.83 -0.80 -3.12
C ARG A 235 29.38 0.56 -3.57
N ALA A 236 29.87 0.64 -4.81
CA ALA A 236 30.43 1.88 -5.36
C ALA A 236 29.36 2.97 -5.57
N GLY A 237 28.12 2.60 -5.91
CA GLY A 237 27.01 3.51 -6.18
C GLY A 237 26.12 3.84 -4.98
N ALA A 238 26.40 3.29 -3.79
CA ALA A 238 25.55 3.45 -2.62
C ALA A 238 25.60 4.90 -2.07
N PRO A 239 24.47 5.64 -2.07
CA PRO A 239 24.44 7.01 -1.57
C PRO A 239 24.54 7.06 -0.04
N PRO A 240 25.05 8.17 0.54
CA PRO A 240 24.99 8.38 1.97
C PRO A 240 23.52 8.47 2.45
N GLN A 241 23.24 7.88 3.60
CA GLN A 241 21.89 7.91 4.17
C GLN A 241 21.64 9.22 4.92
N PRO A 242 20.42 9.80 4.77
CA PRO A 242 19.98 10.90 5.61
C PRO A 242 19.85 10.44 7.09
N PRO A 243 19.96 11.36 8.06
CA PRO A 243 19.72 11.05 9.47
C PRO A 243 18.32 10.46 9.70
N ALA A 244 18.21 9.47 10.60
CA ALA A 244 16.96 8.77 10.89
C ALA A 244 15.85 9.74 11.32
N ASP A 245 16.14 10.76 12.11
CA ASP A 245 15.16 11.75 12.57
C ASP A 245 14.51 12.53 11.43
N SER A 246 15.27 12.87 10.40
CA SER A 246 14.73 13.55 9.20
C SER A 246 13.82 12.64 8.40
N LEU A 247 14.14 11.35 8.30
CA LEU A 247 13.31 10.34 7.64
C LEU A 247 12.01 10.12 8.40
N VAL A 248 12.06 10.05 9.74
CA VAL A 248 10.87 9.95 10.59
C VAL A 248 9.98 11.19 10.42
N ALA A 249 10.55 12.39 10.48
CA ALA A 249 9.77 13.63 10.30
C ALA A 249 9.08 13.67 8.92
N LEU A 250 9.77 13.25 7.86
CA LEU A 250 9.21 13.17 6.52
C LEU A 250 8.06 12.15 6.43
N ALA A 251 8.25 10.96 7.00
CA ALA A 251 7.22 9.92 7.02
C ALA A 251 5.97 10.36 7.77
N LEU A 252 6.13 10.97 8.96
CA LEU A 252 5.00 11.50 9.75
C LEU A 252 4.20 12.59 9.01
N ALA A 253 4.86 13.36 8.15
CA ALA A 253 4.19 14.39 7.36
C ALA A 253 3.42 13.83 6.17
N THR A 254 3.94 12.79 5.50
CA THR A 254 3.50 12.42 4.15
C THR A 254 2.90 11.03 4.00
N HIS A 255 3.01 10.16 5.04
CA HIS A 255 2.60 8.77 4.87
C HIS A 255 1.07 8.60 4.81
N PRO A 256 0.49 7.90 3.79
CA PRO A 256 -0.95 7.78 3.60
C PRO A 256 -1.65 7.00 4.74
N ARG A 257 -0.98 6.09 5.44
CA ARG A 257 -1.52 5.43 6.64
C ARG A 257 -1.97 6.45 7.69
N LEU A 258 -1.19 7.52 7.91
CA LEU A 258 -1.56 8.60 8.83
C LEU A 258 -2.68 9.47 8.28
N ALA A 259 -2.68 9.72 6.97
CA ALA A 259 -3.79 10.43 6.32
C ALA A 259 -5.12 9.67 6.50
N ALA A 260 -5.11 8.33 6.37
CA ALA A 260 -6.27 7.49 6.64
C ALA A 260 -6.73 7.60 8.11
N ARG A 261 -5.79 7.55 9.07
CA ARG A 261 -6.10 7.71 10.50
C ARG A 261 -6.62 9.11 10.84
N ARG A 262 -6.06 10.16 10.26
CA ARG A 262 -6.56 11.54 10.40
C ARG A 262 -7.98 11.68 9.85
N ALA A 263 -8.28 11.08 8.71
CA ALA A 263 -9.63 11.04 8.14
C ALA A 263 -10.62 10.27 9.04
N ALA A 264 -10.19 9.21 9.70
CA ALA A 264 -11.00 8.47 10.67
C ALA A 264 -11.32 9.33 11.91
N VAL A 265 -10.36 10.11 12.43
CA VAL A 265 -10.57 11.08 13.50
C VAL A 265 -11.57 12.17 13.07
N ASP A 266 -11.45 12.71 11.85
CA ASP A 266 -12.37 13.71 11.30
C ASP A 266 -13.78 13.12 11.16
N ALA A 267 -13.94 11.89 10.66
CA ALA A 267 -15.22 11.20 10.57
C ALA A 267 -15.87 11.01 11.94
N ALA A 268 -15.13 10.51 12.94
CA ALA A 268 -15.61 10.31 14.29
C ALA A 268 -16.03 11.65 14.97
N THR A 269 -15.23 12.69 14.76
CA THR A 269 -15.54 14.03 15.28
C THR A 269 -16.82 14.60 14.65
N ARG A 270 -17.01 14.42 13.34
CA ARG A 270 -18.25 14.84 12.63
C ARG A 270 -19.46 14.04 13.07
N THR A 271 -19.30 12.78 13.45
CA THR A 271 -20.36 11.94 13.98
C THR A 271 -20.95 12.53 15.27
N ILE A 272 -20.15 13.17 16.12
CA ILE A 272 -20.64 13.88 17.31
C ILE A 272 -21.69 14.94 16.92
N GLN A 273 -21.45 15.66 15.83
CA GLN A 273 -22.40 16.68 15.34
C GLN A 273 -23.67 16.02 14.79
N VAL A 274 -23.57 14.92 14.08
CA VAL A 274 -24.75 14.17 13.60
C VAL A 274 -25.63 13.76 14.76
N GLU A 275 -25.06 13.18 15.83
CA GLU A 275 -25.82 12.74 17.00
C GLU A 275 -26.42 13.91 17.78
N ARG A 276 -25.70 15.02 17.88
CA ARG A 276 -26.25 16.25 18.51
C ARG A 276 -27.42 16.83 17.72
N LEU A 277 -27.37 16.82 16.39
CA LEU A 277 -28.46 17.29 15.54
C LEU A 277 -29.65 16.34 15.57
N GLY A 278 -29.42 15.02 15.77
CA GLY A 278 -30.48 14.04 16.00
C GLY A 278 -31.31 14.27 17.31
N ALA A 279 -30.83 15.13 18.23
CA ALA A 279 -31.60 15.60 19.38
C ALA A 279 -32.49 16.80 19.06
N ARG A 280 -32.50 17.28 17.82
CA ARG A 280 -33.38 18.36 17.36
C ARG A 280 -34.67 17.79 16.75
N PRO A 281 -35.76 18.55 16.76
CA PRO A 281 -36.99 18.14 16.10
C PRO A 281 -36.82 18.00 14.57
N ASP A 282 -37.41 16.98 13.97
CA ASP A 282 -37.55 16.88 12.53
C ASP A 282 -38.95 17.32 12.10
N PHE A 283 -39.09 17.83 10.89
CA PHE A 283 -40.34 18.29 10.33
C PHE A 283 -40.87 17.23 9.34
N THR A 284 -42.20 17.13 9.25
CA THR A 284 -42.89 16.36 8.22
C THR A 284 -43.93 17.26 7.57
N LEU A 285 -43.82 17.39 6.24
CA LEU A 285 -44.86 18.07 5.44
C LEU A 285 -45.73 17.00 4.80
N SER A 286 -47.05 17.03 5.07
CA SER A 286 -48.01 16.13 4.43
C SER A 286 -49.06 16.94 3.68
N LEU A 287 -49.34 16.47 2.46
CA LEU A 287 -50.40 17.00 1.60
C LEU A 287 -51.36 15.83 1.31
N ARG A 288 -52.64 16.03 1.68
CA ARG A 288 -53.67 15.00 1.54
C ARG A 288 -54.81 15.51 0.69
N TYR A 289 -55.23 14.71 -0.28
CA TYR A 289 -56.46 14.88 -1.03
C TYR A 289 -57.42 13.76 -0.68
N GLY A 290 -58.63 14.11 -0.25
CA GLY A 290 -59.72 13.17 0.07
C GLY A 290 -60.91 13.35 -0.85
N TYR A 291 -61.23 12.25 -1.55
CA TYR A 291 -62.43 12.14 -2.35
C TYR A 291 -63.57 11.56 -1.48
N ARG A 292 -64.70 12.27 -1.42
CA ARG A 292 -65.89 11.82 -0.71
C ARG A 292 -66.97 11.39 -1.66
N PRO A 293 -67.31 10.09 -1.67
CA PRO A 293 -68.41 9.59 -2.51
C PRO A 293 -69.77 10.15 -2.00
N ARG A 294 -70.77 10.07 -2.87
CA ARG A 294 -72.16 10.43 -2.45
C ARG A 294 -72.65 9.49 -1.34
N ALA A 295 -73.18 10.09 -0.26
CA ALA A 295 -73.86 9.35 0.77
C ALA A 295 -75.22 10.01 1.06
N PHE A 296 -76.27 9.25 1.37
CA PHE A 296 -77.62 9.72 1.71
C PHE A 296 -78.23 10.68 0.66
N ASN A 297 -77.95 10.54 -0.65
CA ASN A 297 -78.33 11.43 -1.75
C ASN A 297 -77.69 12.82 -1.73
N PHE A 298 -76.70 13.09 -0.91
CA PHE A 298 -75.95 14.33 -0.88
C PHE A 298 -74.57 14.13 -1.53
N ASN A 299 -74.12 15.17 -2.24
CA ASN A 299 -72.75 15.30 -2.72
C ASN A 299 -71.93 16.02 -1.66
N PHE A 300 -70.92 15.37 -1.12
CA PHE A 300 -69.95 16.04 -0.28
C PHE A 300 -68.78 16.56 -1.15
N PRO A 301 -68.28 17.76 -0.89
CA PRO A 301 -67.14 18.28 -1.62
C PRO A 301 -65.87 17.51 -1.23
N ASP A 302 -65.02 17.33 -2.21
CA ASP A 302 -63.65 16.85 -1.96
C ASP A 302 -62.92 17.87 -1.11
N PHE A 303 -61.87 17.40 -0.43
CA PHE A 303 -61.07 18.31 0.39
C PHE A 303 -59.59 18.12 0.16
N PHE A 304 -58.86 19.20 0.38
CA PHE A 304 -57.41 19.22 0.36
C PHE A 304 -56.94 19.68 1.74
N SER A 305 -55.99 18.94 2.30
CA SER A 305 -55.41 19.27 3.61
C SER A 305 -53.89 19.33 3.50
N ALA A 306 -53.29 20.27 4.20
CA ALA A 306 -51.83 20.37 4.37
C ALA A 306 -51.52 20.33 5.87
N PHE A 307 -50.59 19.49 6.25
CA PHE A 307 -50.16 19.33 7.62
C PHE A 307 -48.65 19.55 7.73
N VAL A 308 -48.24 20.20 8.82
CA VAL A 308 -46.84 20.26 9.25
C VAL A 308 -46.76 19.50 10.55
N GLY A 309 -46.11 18.33 10.47
CA GLY A 309 -45.79 17.50 11.64
C GLY A 309 -44.45 17.89 12.23
N LEU A 310 -44.32 17.73 13.53
CA LEU A 310 -43.06 17.96 14.25
C LEU A 310 -42.75 16.71 15.08
N ARG A 311 -41.68 16.01 14.73
CA ARG A 311 -41.19 14.87 15.49
C ARG A 311 -40.31 15.35 16.64
N LEU A 312 -40.87 15.33 17.86
CA LEU A 312 -40.19 15.79 19.07
C LEU A 312 -39.39 14.64 19.71
N PRO A 313 -38.05 14.77 19.84
CA PRO A 313 -37.23 13.76 20.49
C PRO A 313 -37.35 13.84 22.03
N VAL A 314 -38.52 13.55 22.57
CA VAL A 314 -38.84 13.65 24.02
C VAL A 314 -37.91 12.83 24.92
N TRP A 315 -37.29 11.80 24.36
CA TRP A 315 -36.31 10.94 25.06
C TRP A 315 -34.86 11.29 24.71
N ALA A 316 -34.57 12.49 24.19
CA ALA A 316 -33.26 12.91 23.75
C ALA A 316 -32.16 12.69 24.81
N TRP A 317 -32.48 12.96 26.10
CA TRP A 317 -31.57 12.79 27.22
C TRP A 317 -31.16 11.33 27.49
N ARG A 318 -32.01 10.35 27.16
CA ARG A 318 -31.74 8.91 27.30
C ARG A 318 -31.15 8.28 26.04
N LYS A 319 -31.44 8.81 24.86
CA LYS A 319 -31.09 8.25 23.56
C LYS A 319 -30.01 9.09 22.86
N GLN A 320 -30.36 10.26 22.32
CA GLN A 320 -29.48 11.03 21.45
C GLN A 320 -28.25 11.60 22.20
N ASN A 321 -28.45 12.07 23.44
CA ASN A 321 -27.34 12.56 24.24
C ASN A 321 -26.34 11.42 24.58
N ARG A 322 -26.84 10.21 24.83
CA ARG A 322 -25.97 9.04 25.05
C ARG A 322 -25.24 8.61 23.80
N LEU A 323 -25.89 8.70 22.63
CA LEU A 323 -25.19 8.46 21.34
C LEU A 323 -24.11 9.51 21.08
N ALA A 324 -24.40 10.80 21.42
CA ALA A 324 -23.39 11.85 21.34
C ALA A 324 -22.21 11.62 22.31
N ASP A 325 -22.47 11.09 23.52
CA ASP A 325 -21.41 10.72 24.47
C ASP A 325 -20.58 9.53 23.93
N ALA A 326 -21.24 8.52 23.36
CA ALA A 326 -20.56 7.41 22.69
C ALA A 326 -19.69 7.90 21.53
N ALA A 327 -20.21 8.78 20.67
CA ALA A 327 -19.44 9.36 19.57
C ALA A 327 -18.23 10.19 20.03
N ARG A 328 -18.30 10.84 21.22
CA ARG A 328 -17.13 11.49 21.83
C ARG A 328 -16.07 10.47 22.25
N ALA A 329 -16.51 9.36 22.87
CA ALA A 329 -15.59 8.28 23.23
C ALA A 329 -14.93 7.65 21.99
N ASP A 330 -15.71 7.43 20.92
CA ASP A 330 -15.19 6.95 19.62
C ASP A 330 -14.15 7.92 19.02
N SER A 331 -14.43 9.24 19.08
CA SER A 331 -13.49 10.27 18.62
C SER A 331 -12.18 10.26 19.43
N THR A 332 -12.29 10.07 20.76
CA THR A 332 -11.12 9.93 21.64
C THR A 332 -10.32 8.66 21.29
N GLY A 333 -11.02 7.54 21.06
CA GLY A 333 -10.41 6.28 20.61
C GLY A 333 -9.71 6.42 19.26
N ALA A 334 -10.36 7.10 18.30
CA ALA A 334 -9.75 7.36 16.99
C ALA A 334 -8.47 8.24 17.09
N ALA A 335 -8.48 9.26 17.96
CA ALA A 335 -7.32 10.10 18.22
C ALA A 335 -6.17 9.32 18.89
N ALA A 336 -6.48 8.42 19.81
CA ALA A 336 -5.48 7.50 20.39
C ALA A 336 -4.91 6.55 19.33
N GLY A 337 -5.76 6.01 18.45
CA GLY A 337 -5.33 5.17 17.33
C GLY A 337 -4.46 5.91 16.29
N LEU A 338 -4.65 7.23 16.12
CA LEU A 338 -3.73 8.05 15.30
C LEU A 338 -2.36 8.16 15.96
N ARG A 339 -2.30 8.46 17.26
CA ARG A 339 -1.02 8.53 18.00
C ARG A 339 -0.27 7.20 17.99
N ASP A 340 -0.98 6.10 18.18
CA ASP A 340 -0.39 4.76 18.09
C ASP A 340 0.22 4.52 16.70
N ALA A 341 -0.51 4.86 15.63
CA ALA A 341 -0.01 4.75 14.27
C ALA A 341 1.22 5.65 13.99
N GLU A 342 1.30 6.83 14.59
CA GLU A 342 2.46 7.72 14.52
C GLU A 342 3.69 7.09 15.21
N LEU A 343 3.51 6.50 16.38
CA LEU A 343 4.58 5.80 17.10
C LEU A 343 5.05 4.56 16.34
N GLN A 344 4.12 3.75 15.80
CA GLN A 344 4.45 2.58 15.01
C GLN A 344 5.22 2.96 13.73
N LEU A 345 4.77 3.98 13.00
CA LEU A 345 5.46 4.45 11.80
C LEU A 345 6.87 4.98 12.14
N SER A 346 7.02 5.75 13.22
CA SER A 346 8.32 6.25 13.66
C SER A 346 9.29 5.09 13.97
N ARG A 347 8.82 4.05 14.66
CA ARG A 347 9.59 2.83 14.92
C ARG A 347 9.95 2.11 13.62
N GLU A 348 9.00 1.88 12.74
CA GLU A 348 9.21 1.19 11.45
C GLU A 348 10.27 1.91 10.60
N VAL A 349 10.22 3.24 10.53
CA VAL A 349 11.20 4.05 9.77
C VAL A 349 12.59 3.97 10.42
N ALA A 350 12.68 4.09 11.73
CA ALA A 350 13.96 3.99 12.44
C ALA A 350 14.60 2.60 12.27
N GLU A 351 13.80 1.52 12.39
CA GLU A 351 14.25 0.15 12.14
C GLU A 351 14.70 -0.06 10.70
N ALA A 352 13.92 0.45 9.70
CA ALA A 352 14.27 0.34 8.29
C ALA A 352 15.57 1.10 7.98
N ALA A 353 15.75 2.32 8.51
CA ALA A 353 16.97 3.10 8.37
C ALA A 353 18.18 2.37 8.96
N ALA A 354 18.02 1.79 10.17
CA ALA A 354 19.08 1.02 10.83
C ALA A 354 19.46 -0.23 9.99
N ARG A 355 18.46 -0.95 9.43
CA ARG A 355 18.72 -2.13 8.57
C ARG A 355 19.46 -1.73 7.29
N VAL A 356 19.05 -0.66 6.61
CA VAL A 356 19.75 -0.17 5.41
C VAL A 356 21.20 0.19 5.77
N HIS A 357 21.45 0.87 6.89
CA HIS A 357 22.79 1.21 7.34
C HIS A 357 23.64 -0.04 7.62
N ALA A 358 23.07 -1.00 8.35
CA ALA A 358 23.76 -2.27 8.66
C ALA A 358 24.07 -3.07 7.39
N SER A 359 23.10 -3.20 6.45
CA SER A 359 23.31 -3.88 5.18
C SER A 359 24.38 -3.19 4.32
N GLN A 360 24.42 -1.86 4.34
CA GLN A 360 25.44 -1.07 3.63
C GLN A 360 26.85 -1.32 4.21
N GLN A 361 26.99 -1.32 5.55
CA GLN A 361 28.26 -1.61 6.21
C GLN A 361 28.71 -3.05 5.97
N ARG A 362 27.77 -4.01 6.02
CA ARG A 362 28.05 -5.42 5.77
C ARG A 362 28.49 -5.64 4.32
N LEU A 363 27.82 -4.99 3.36
CA LEU A 363 28.19 -5.02 1.95
C LEU A 363 29.62 -4.46 1.74
N ALA A 364 29.94 -3.34 2.37
CA ALA A 364 31.28 -2.76 2.32
C ALA A 364 32.34 -3.74 2.86
N LEU A 365 32.10 -4.35 4.03
CA LEU A 365 33.01 -5.32 4.61
C LEU A 365 33.25 -6.53 3.67
N LEU A 366 32.15 -7.05 3.07
CA LEU A 366 32.26 -8.19 2.15
C LEU A 366 33.03 -7.82 0.89
N VAL A 367 32.72 -6.68 0.26
CA VAL A 367 33.32 -6.27 -1.02
C VAL A 367 34.75 -5.77 -0.84
N ASP A 368 35.00 -4.93 0.17
CA ASP A 368 36.28 -4.26 0.35
C ASP A 368 37.29 -5.12 1.16
N GLY A 369 36.82 -6.11 1.92
CA GLY A 369 37.65 -6.94 2.80
C GLY A 369 37.58 -8.45 2.53
N VAL A 370 36.39 -9.05 2.73
CA VAL A 370 36.26 -10.52 2.73
C VAL A 370 36.55 -11.12 1.34
N LEU A 371 35.95 -10.60 0.27
CA LEU A 371 36.12 -11.14 -1.09
C LEU A 371 37.55 -11.03 -1.60
N PRO A 372 38.28 -9.89 -1.46
CA PRO A 372 39.69 -9.84 -1.86
C PRO A 372 40.58 -10.82 -1.06
N ASN A 373 40.36 -10.92 0.24
CA ASN A 373 41.12 -11.84 1.11
C ASN A 373 40.83 -13.31 0.76
N ALA A 374 39.57 -13.67 0.51
CA ALA A 374 39.21 -15.04 0.09
C ALA A 374 39.86 -15.42 -1.24
N ARG A 375 39.82 -14.51 -2.23
CA ARG A 375 40.49 -14.73 -3.54
C ARG A 375 42.00 -14.87 -3.38
N GLY A 376 42.66 -14.00 -2.64
CA GLY A 376 44.10 -14.08 -2.38
C GLY A 376 44.50 -15.35 -1.62
N THR A 377 43.66 -15.82 -0.69
CA THR A 377 43.87 -17.08 0.04
C THR A 377 43.80 -18.28 -0.92
N VAL A 378 42.79 -18.33 -1.75
CA VAL A 378 42.65 -19.40 -2.78
C VAL A 378 43.86 -19.42 -3.68
N GLU A 379 44.32 -18.28 -4.22
CA GLU A 379 45.47 -18.19 -5.11
C GLU A 379 46.74 -18.67 -4.41
N SER A 380 46.98 -18.29 -3.16
CA SER A 380 48.13 -18.71 -2.37
C SER A 380 48.15 -20.22 -2.11
N VAL A 381 46.97 -20.77 -1.69
CA VAL A 381 46.84 -22.21 -1.41
C VAL A 381 46.97 -23.04 -2.69
N LEU A 382 46.39 -22.55 -3.79
CA LEU A 382 46.49 -23.21 -5.10
C LEU A 382 47.96 -23.33 -5.56
N ARG A 383 48.74 -22.26 -5.45
CA ARG A 383 50.19 -22.28 -5.75
C ARG A 383 50.94 -23.26 -4.83
N SER A 384 50.63 -23.29 -3.55
CA SER A 384 51.21 -24.23 -2.58
C SER A 384 50.85 -25.67 -2.89
N TYR A 385 49.63 -25.96 -3.31
CA TYR A 385 49.17 -27.28 -3.73
C TYR A 385 49.89 -27.76 -5.02
N GLN A 386 50.08 -26.86 -5.98
CA GLN A 386 50.79 -27.18 -7.24
C GLN A 386 52.23 -27.67 -6.98
N VAL A 387 52.91 -27.12 -5.96
CA VAL A 387 54.30 -27.53 -5.61
C VAL A 387 54.35 -28.60 -4.48
N GLY A 388 53.18 -29.19 -4.15
CA GLY A 388 53.10 -30.28 -3.18
C GLY A 388 53.25 -29.86 -1.69
N ARG A 389 53.09 -28.57 -1.36
CA ARG A 389 53.21 -28.03 0.00
C ARG A 389 51.88 -27.85 0.75
N ALA A 390 50.76 -27.96 0.05
CA ALA A 390 49.43 -27.90 0.66
C ALA A 390 48.64 -29.19 0.31
N GLU A 391 47.77 -29.59 1.23
CA GLU A 391 46.87 -30.73 1.04
C GLU A 391 45.69 -30.36 0.14
N PHE A 392 45.12 -31.33 -0.56
CA PHE A 392 43.97 -31.15 -1.43
C PHE A 392 42.74 -30.69 -0.65
N LEU A 393 42.54 -31.22 0.58
CA LEU A 393 41.43 -30.81 1.45
C LEU A 393 41.49 -29.31 1.83
N THR A 394 42.71 -28.79 2.06
CA THR A 394 42.92 -27.35 2.33
C THR A 394 42.50 -26.52 1.11
N LEU A 395 42.85 -26.93 -0.11
CA LEU A 395 42.43 -26.26 -1.33
C LEU A 395 40.90 -26.25 -1.48
N LEU A 396 40.22 -27.40 -1.27
CA LEU A 396 38.76 -27.48 -1.32
C LEU A 396 38.12 -26.61 -0.27
N SER A 397 38.67 -26.53 0.95
CA SER A 397 38.09 -25.73 2.04
C SER A 397 38.15 -24.22 1.79
N VAL A 398 39.24 -23.71 1.20
CA VAL A 398 39.38 -22.29 0.87
C VAL A 398 38.54 -21.90 -0.34
N GLU A 399 38.37 -22.83 -1.31
CA GLU A 399 37.45 -22.64 -2.45
C GLU A 399 35.99 -22.60 -1.98
N ASP A 400 35.57 -23.48 -1.07
CA ASP A 400 34.22 -23.44 -0.46
C ASP A 400 34.01 -22.13 0.32
N ALA A 401 35.03 -21.68 1.08
CA ALA A 401 34.94 -20.39 1.81
C ALA A 401 34.80 -19.18 0.86
N ARG A 402 35.55 -19.18 -0.27
CA ARG A 402 35.40 -18.14 -1.30
C ARG A 402 33.99 -18.14 -1.91
N TYR A 403 33.51 -19.30 -2.32
CA TYR A 403 32.19 -19.49 -2.91
C TYR A 403 31.08 -18.98 -1.97
N ARG A 404 31.15 -19.37 -0.68
CA ARG A 404 30.18 -18.89 0.33
C ARG A 404 30.24 -17.38 0.52
N ALA A 405 31.44 -16.78 0.51
CA ALA A 405 31.59 -15.34 0.62
C ALA A 405 30.98 -14.60 -0.60
N GLU A 406 31.12 -15.16 -1.80
CA GLU A 406 30.50 -14.62 -3.02
C GLU A 406 28.96 -14.70 -2.94
N LEU A 407 28.39 -15.83 -2.54
CA LEU A 407 26.94 -15.97 -2.33
C LEU A 407 26.42 -15.02 -1.23
N GLU A 408 27.14 -14.87 -0.13
CA GLU A 408 26.78 -13.96 0.95
C GLU A 408 26.79 -12.50 0.46
N ALA A 409 27.76 -12.11 -0.34
CA ALA A 409 27.83 -10.77 -0.90
C ALA A 409 26.62 -10.48 -1.82
N VAL A 410 26.21 -11.45 -2.67
CA VAL A 410 25.01 -11.34 -3.51
C VAL A 410 23.74 -11.26 -2.67
N ALA A 411 23.63 -12.08 -1.60
CA ALA A 411 22.48 -12.07 -0.71
C ALA A 411 22.33 -10.74 0.01
N VAL A 412 23.45 -10.22 0.57
CA VAL A 412 23.45 -8.91 1.25
C VAL A 412 23.16 -7.76 0.29
N ALA A 413 23.65 -7.83 -0.95
CA ALA A 413 23.36 -6.84 -1.98
C ALA A 413 21.87 -6.83 -2.37
N ALA A 414 21.25 -8.02 -2.52
CA ALA A 414 19.80 -8.15 -2.78
C ALA A 414 18.99 -7.58 -1.63
N ASP A 415 19.33 -7.94 -0.39
CA ASP A 415 18.65 -7.44 0.81
C ASP A 415 18.80 -5.92 0.95
N TYR A 416 19.99 -5.37 0.74
CA TYR A 416 20.21 -3.93 0.75
C TYR A 416 19.29 -3.19 -0.23
N GLN A 417 19.17 -3.66 -1.47
CA GLN A 417 18.28 -3.05 -2.47
C GLN A 417 16.81 -3.10 -2.02
N ALA A 418 16.35 -4.24 -1.52
CA ALA A 418 14.99 -4.40 -1.00
C ALA A 418 14.72 -3.45 0.18
N GLN A 419 15.66 -3.34 1.14
CA GLN A 419 15.56 -2.45 2.29
C GLN A 419 15.54 -0.97 1.87
N VAL A 420 16.32 -0.56 0.88
CA VAL A 420 16.32 0.81 0.34
C VAL A 420 14.95 1.16 -0.25
N VAL A 421 14.34 0.25 -1.03
CA VAL A 421 12.99 0.48 -1.56
C VAL A 421 11.97 0.55 -0.44
N MET A 422 12.05 -0.35 0.55
CA MET A 422 11.16 -0.33 1.72
C MET A 422 11.24 1.01 2.48
N LEU A 423 12.45 1.49 2.76
CA LEU A 423 12.66 2.77 3.44
C LEU A 423 12.10 3.94 2.61
N ARG A 424 12.30 3.93 1.30
CA ARG A 424 11.71 4.94 0.40
C ARG A 424 10.19 4.93 0.43
N GLN A 425 9.54 3.77 0.42
CA GLN A 425 8.08 3.67 0.49
C GLN A 425 7.53 4.15 1.84
N LEU A 426 8.30 4.03 2.93
CA LEU A 426 7.93 4.58 4.22
C LEU A 426 8.07 6.11 4.29
N THR A 427 9.01 6.69 3.55
CA THR A 427 9.41 8.11 3.68
C THR A 427 9.01 8.98 2.50
N ALA A 428 8.82 8.43 1.29
CA ALA A 428 8.44 9.23 0.11
C ALA A 428 7.07 9.88 0.30
N GLY A 429 6.95 11.16 -0.06
CA GLY A 429 5.67 11.80 -0.33
C GLY A 429 4.95 11.09 -1.49
N GLU A 430 3.68 11.41 -1.75
CA GLU A 430 2.98 10.90 -2.94
C GLU A 430 3.84 11.17 -4.18
N THR A 431 4.48 10.13 -4.70
CA THR A 431 4.98 10.16 -6.05
C THR A 431 3.74 10.09 -6.94
N GLN A 432 3.33 11.24 -7.48
CA GLN A 432 2.46 11.25 -8.65
C GLN A 432 3.09 10.35 -9.73
N PRO A 433 2.27 9.58 -10.46
CA PRO A 433 2.72 8.65 -11.48
C PRO A 433 3.52 9.31 -12.58
#